data_e2b5a57e47c7ac467ee7561ebda66c51
#
_entry.id   e2b5a57e47c7ac467ee7561ebda66c51
#
_cell.length_a   1.000
_cell.length_b   1.000
_cell.length_c   1.000
_cell.angle_alpha   90.00
_cell.angle_beta   90.00
_cell.angle_gamma   90.00
#
_symmetry.space_group_name_H-M   'P 1'
#
loop_
_entity.id
_entity.type
_entity.pdbx_description
1 polymer ?
#
loop_
_entity_poly.entity_id
_entity_poly.type
_entity_poly.pdbx_seq_one_letter_code
_entity_poly.pdbx_strand_id
1 'polypeptide(L)'
;MPFDIQRLKSELVRMSADSAPGRDFCAAIAELARTGRFPQLRAVLPTVVYDELEARYRSDPAAFVSEWQQLAHAMRQGFVQHARQRLTSLTRLQQPASDTPAWQEIQRALDAQQNDLLRTAFAVELLELVEPALERATHLRECVVAAPTSDEADRYLDEATRCYFYGLFTACAGLCRSVLEEAIKQKLPAQLARLIRSRYRNAATLGNLLHEVNNNLQLTGIDPAFPRVANQVNDTGKRAVHQGLLTQDEARVCLQSAREALQLLLRA
;
A
#
# COMPACT_ATOMS: atom_id res chain seq x y z
N MET A 1 -15.59 9.50 -43.52
CA MET A 1 -15.37 10.62 -42.58
C MET A 1 -14.05 10.37 -41.88
N PRO A 2 -13.16 11.37 -41.75
CA PRO A 2 -11.96 11.16 -40.97
C PRO A 2 -12.32 10.83 -39.51
N PHE A 3 -11.57 9.91 -38.91
CA PHE A 3 -11.74 9.50 -37.52
C PHE A 3 -11.33 10.65 -36.60
N ASP A 4 -12.23 11.08 -35.72
CA ASP A 4 -11.97 12.18 -34.77
C ASP A 4 -11.55 11.62 -33.40
N ILE A 5 -10.26 11.64 -33.15
CA ILE A 5 -9.68 11.14 -31.90
C ILE A 5 -10.10 11.99 -30.67
N GLN A 6 -10.38 13.28 -30.85
CA GLN A 6 -10.85 14.12 -29.75
C GLN A 6 -12.26 13.73 -29.33
N ARG A 7 -13.08 13.37 -30.32
CA ARG A 7 -14.40 12.82 -30.06
C ARG A 7 -14.30 11.47 -29.34
N LEU A 8 -13.39 10.57 -29.77
CA LEU A 8 -13.15 9.31 -29.08
C LEU A 8 -12.76 9.55 -27.63
N LYS A 9 -11.80 10.45 -27.35
CA LYS A 9 -11.38 10.78 -25.99
C LYS A 9 -12.51 11.33 -25.14
N SER A 10 -13.31 12.24 -25.70
CA SER A 10 -14.48 12.80 -25.03
C SER A 10 -15.52 11.72 -24.69
N GLU A 11 -15.78 10.79 -25.60
CA GLU A 11 -16.69 9.66 -25.36
C GLU A 11 -16.13 8.69 -24.32
N LEU A 12 -14.83 8.38 -24.34
CA LEU A 12 -14.17 7.55 -23.32
C LEU A 12 -14.29 8.19 -21.93
N VAL A 13 -14.05 9.49 -21.80
CA VAL A 13 -14.22 10.21 -20.53
C VAL A 13 -15.68 10.17 -20.07
N ARG A 14 -16.64 10.38 -20.98
CA ARG A 14 -18.07 10.31 -20.66
C ARG A 14 -18.48 8.93 -20.17
N MET A 15 -17.99 7.88 -20.83
CA MET A 15 -18.29 6.47 -20.48
C MET A 15 -17.56 6.02 -19.21
N SER A 16 -16.49 6.70 -18.78
CA SER A 16 -15.68 6.30 -17.64
C SER A 16 -16.41 6.38 -16.30
N ALA A 17 -17.46 7.20 -16.22
CA ALA A 17 -18.31 7.29 -15.02
C ALA A 17 -19.07 5.97 -14.76
N ASP A 18 -19.35 5.21 -15.83
CA ASP A 18 -20.24 4.05 -15.79
C ASP A 18 -19.58 2.71 -16.18
N SER A 19 -18.36 2.70 -16.73
CA SER A 19 -17.75 1.46 -17.23
C SER A 19 -16.22 1.36 -17.08
N ALA A 20 -15.76 0.19 -16.60
CA ALA A 20 -14.35 -0.19 -16.51
C ALA A 20 -13.60 -0.25 -17.87
N PRO A 21 -14.23 -0.74 -18.99
CA PRO A 21 -13.50 -0.99 -20.23
C PRO A 21 -12.78 0.21 -20.86
N GLY A 22 -13.32 1.43 -20.69
CA GLY A 22 -12.70 2.62 -21.28
C GLY A 22 -11.37 3.01 -20.63
N ARG A 23 -11.23 2.80 -19.31
CA ARG A 23 -10.02 3.08 -18.54
C ARG A 23 -8.91 2.12 -18.92
N ASP A 24 -9.24 0.84 -18.98
CA ASP A 24 -8.30 -0.23 -19.30
C ASP A 24 -7.78 -0.07 -20.72
N PHE A 25 -8.62 0.42 -21.63
CA PHE A 25 -8.22 0.73 -23.00
C PHE A 25 -7.15 1.84 -23.05
N CYS A 26 -7.35 2.96 -22.36
CA CYS A 26 -6.36 4.05 -22.33
C CYS A 26 -5.04 3.64 -21.67
N ALA A 27 -5.12 2.90 -20.57
CA ALA A 27 -3.95 2.38 -19.88
C ALA A 27 -3.18 1.37 -20.76
N ALA A 28 -3.89 0.49 -21.46
CA ALA A 28 -3.29 -0.48 -22.38
C ALA A 28 -2.58 0.20 -23.57
N ILE A 29 -3.19 1.24 -24.17
CA ILE A 29 -2.55 2.01 -25.25
C ILE A 29 -1.26 2.66 -24.74
N ALA A 30 -1.28 3.33 -23.59
CA ALA A 30 -0.11 3.98 -23.01
C ALA A 30 1.01 2.96 -22.72
N GLU A 31 0.67 1.83 -22.14
CA GLU A 31 1.63 0.77 -21.78
C GLU A 31 2.23 0.11 -23.04
N LEU A 32 1.42 -0.21 -24.04
CA LEU A 32 1.92 -0.78 -25.29
C LEU A 32 2.82 0.21 -26.04
N ALA A 33 2.49 1.49 -26.01
CA ALA A 33 3.33 2.55 -26.59
C ALA A 33 4.66 2.67 -25.83
N ARG A 34 4.63 2.70 -24.50
CA ARG A 34 5.82 2.79 -23.63
C ARG A 34 6.76 1.58 -23.80
N THR A 35 6.21 0.39 -23.99
CA THR A 35 7.01 -0.85 -24.13
C THR A 35 7.42 -1.17 -25.56
N GLY A 36 7.15 -0.29 -26.55
CA GLY A 36 7.43 -0.53 -27.94
C GLY A 36 6.53 -1.59 -28.61
N ARG A 37 5.46 -2.03 -27.93
CA ARG A 37 4.51 -3.03 -28.44
C ARG A 37 3.29 -2.41 -29.11
N PHE A 38 3.30 -1.12 -29.37
CA PHE A 38 2.22 -0.39 -30.03
C PHE A 38 1.74 -1.07 -31.33
N PRO A 39 2.60 -1.66 -32.20
CA PRO A 39 2.16 -2.36 -33.41
C PRO A 39 1.19 -3.52 -33.16
N GLN A 40 1.18 -4.12 -31.97
CA GLN A 40 0.26 -5.20 -31.62
C GLN A 40 -1.22 -4.75 -31.64
N LEU A 41 -1.48 -3.45 -31.44
CA LEU A 41 -2.83 -2.88 -31.50
C LEU A 41 -3.48 -3.02 -32.89
N ARG A 42 -2.69 -3.21 -33.94
CA ARG A 42 -3.20 -3.41 -35.31
C ARG A 42 -4.09 -4.63 -35.42
N ALA A 43 -3.87 -5.66 -34.61
CA ALA A 43 -4.66 -6.89 -34.62
C ALA A 43 -6.04 -6.74 -33.96
N VAL A 44 -6.21 -5.72 -33.09
CA VAL A 44 -7.41 -5.58 -32.26
C VAL A 44 -8.21 -4.31 -32.55
N LEU A 45 -7.57 -3.29 -33.15
CA LEU A 45 -8.24 -2.04 -33.48
C LEU A 45 -8.71 -2.01 -34.94
N PRO A 46 -9.84 -1.33 -35.24
CA PRO A 46 -10.20 -1.00 -36.61
C PRO A 46 -9.07 -0.25 -37.30
N THR A 47 -8.77 -0.57 -38.56
CA THR A 47 -7.65 0.00 -39.32
C THR A 47 -7.61 1.52 -39.27
N VAL A 48 -8.75 2.19 -39.46
CA VAL A 48 -8.85 3.66 -39.44
C VAL A 48 -8.43 4.24 -38.07
N VAL A 49 -8.77 3.56 -36.98
CA VAL A 49 -8.39 3.98 -35.61
C VAL A 49 -6.91 3.75 -35.39
N TYR A 50 -6.41 2.58 -35.78
CA TYR A 50 -5.00 2.24 -35.64
C TYR A 50 -4.11 3.20 -36.42
N ASP A 51 -4.42 3.46 -37.69
CA ASP A 51 -3.60 4.34 -38.56
C ASP A 51 -3.49 5.76 -38.00
N GLU A 52 -4.56 6.32 -37.44
CA GLU A 52 -4.56 7.64 -36.81
C GLU A 52 -3.72 7.64 -35.51
N LEU A 53 -3.87 6.62 -34.67
CA LEU A 53 -3.06 6.49 -33.45
C LEU A 53 -1.58 6.28 -33.78
N GLU A 54 -1.28 5.47 -34.80
CA GLU A 54 0.09 5.22 -35.27
C GLU A 54 0.74 6.49 -35.81
N ALA A 55 0.04 7.30 -36.59
CA ALA A 55 0.54 8.56 -37.09
C ALA A 55 0.97 9.49 -35.94
N ARG A 56 0.13 9.60 -34.89
CA ARG A 56 0.46 10.40 -33.69
C ARG A 56 1.62 9.81 -32.90
N TYR A 57 1.61 8.50 -32.68
CA TYR A 57 2.70 7.83 -31.97
C TYR A 57 4.05 8.01 -32.68
N ARG A 58 4.07 7.92 -34.03
CA ARG A 58 5.30 8.15 -34.80
C ARG A 58 5.76 9.60 -34.78
N SER A 59 4.82 10.56 -34.70
CA SER A 59 5.14 11.98 -34.66
C SER A 59 5.87 12.38 -33.38
N ASP A 60 5.35 11.94 -32.22
CA ASP A 60 5.97 12.17 -30.91
C ASP A 60 5.57 11.04 -29.93
N PRO A 61 6.41 9.99 -29.81
CA PRO A 61 6.13 8.86 -28.92
C PRO A 61 6.01 9.25 -27.44
N ALA A 62 6.82 10.22 -26.98
CA ALA A 62 6.82 10.62 -25.59
C ALA A 62 5.57 11.41 -25.21
N ALA A 63 5.21 12.39 -26.04
CA ALA A 63 3.97 13.13 -25.87
C ALA A 63 2.74 12.23 -25.97
N PHE A 64 2.74 11.26 -26.88
CA PHE A 64 1.67 10.28 -27.03
C PHE A 64 1.48 9.45 -25.75
N VAL A 65 2.56 8.87 -25.21
CA VAL A 65 2.52 8.09 -23.98
C VAL A 65 2.00 8.94 -22.82
N SER A 66 2.55 10.15 -22.65
CA SER A 66 2.14 11.08 -21.60
C SER A 66 0.64 11.43 -21.70
N GLU A 67 0.16 11.72 -22.89
CA GLU A 67 -1.24 12.07 -23.13
C GLU A 67 -2.20 10.92 -22.74
N TRP A 68 -1.89 9.70 -23.14
CA TRP A 68 -2.73 8.55 -22.83
C TRP A 68 -2.65 8.11 -21.36
N GLN A 69 -1.52 8.31 -20.71
CA GLN A 69 -1.39 8.10 -19.25
C GLN A 69 -2.21 9.13 -18.48
N GLN A 70 -2.15 10.41 -18.86
CA GLN A 70 -2.96 11.46 -18.23
C GLN A 70 -4.45 11.21 -18.41
N LEU A 71 -4.87 10.76 -19.59
CA LEU A 71 -6.27 10.41 -19.85
C LEU A 71 -6.72 9.22 -18.99
N ALA A 72 -5.93 8.18 -18.91
CA ALA A 72 -6.22 7.03 -18.05
C ALA A 72 -6.33 7.44 -16.57
N HIS A 73 -5.42 8.31 -16.11
CA HIS A 73 -5.43 8.83 -14.74
C HIS A 73 -6.69 9.69 -14.47
N ALA A 74 -7.02 10.61 -15.36
CA ALA A 74 -8.23 11.45 -15.24
C ALA A 74 -9.52 10.62 -15.19
N MET A 75 -9.58 9.55 -16.01
CA MET A 75 -10.72 8.63 -16.01
C MET A 75 -10.83 7.85 -14.68
N ARG A 76 -9.70 7.41 -14.11
CA ARG A 76 -9.67 6.77 -12.78
C ARG A 76 -10.18 7.72 -11.69
N GLN A 77 -9.68 8.94 -11.67
CA GLN A 77 -10.09 9.96 -10.69
C GLN A 77 -11.60 10.27 -10.79
N GLY A 78 -12.11 10.47 -11.99
CA GLY A 78 -13.54 10.70 -12.21
C GLY A 78 -14.41 9.55 -11.72
N PHE A 79 -13.99 8.31 -11.96
CA PHE A 79 -14.69 7.12 -11.49
C PHE A 79 -14.71 7.01 -9.96
N VAL A 80 -13.57 7.19 -9.29
CA VAL A 80 -13.46 7.16 -7.82
C VAL A 80 -14.34 8.23 -7.19
N GLN A 81 -14.31 9.45 -7.75
CA GLN A 81 -15.14 10.54 -7.27
C GLN A 81 -16.64 10.24 -7.42
N HIS A 82 -17.04 9.69 -8.57
CA HIS A 82 -18.45 9.30 -8.81
C HIS A 82 -18.89 8.17 -7.86
N ALA A 83 -18.06 7.14 -7.70
CA ALA A 83 -18.34 6.06 -6.76
C ALA A 83 -18.47 6.57 -5.32
N ARG A 84 -17.60 7.47 -4.87
CA ARG A 84 -17.70 8.12 -3.54
C ARG A 84 -18.99 8.94 -3.37
N GLN A 85 -19.37 9.71 -4.39
CA GLN A 85 -20.62 10.49 -4.36
C GLN A 85 -21.84 9.58 -4.26
N ARG A 86 -21.90 8.51 -5.05
CA ARG A 86 -22.99 7.52 -4.99
C ARG A 86 -23.05 6.84 -3.63
N LEU A 87 -21.89 6.43 -3.07
CA LEU A 87 -21.81 5.84 -1.74
C LEU A 87 -22.35 6.79 -0.68
N THR A 88 -21.94 8.08 -0.70
CA THR A 88 -22.44 9.10 0.24
C THR A 88 -23.94 9.29 0.11
N SER A 89 -24.48 9.25 -1.10
CA SER A 89 -25.91 9.36 -1.34
C SER A 89 -26.68 8.16 -0.79
N LEU A 90 -26.16 6.94 -0.98
CA LEU A 90 -26.74 5.71 -0.44
C LEU A 90 -26.71 5.68 1.09
N THR A 91 -25.62 6.12 1.71
CA THR A 91 -25.49 6.17 3.18
C THR A 91 -26.51 7.16 3.80
N ARG A 92 -26.82 8.25 3.10
CA ARG A 92 -27.85 9.21 3.55
C ARG A 92 -29.27 8.66 3.47
N LEU A 93 -29.52 7.68 2.60
CA LEU A 93 -30.86 7.04 2.46
C LEU A 93 -31.09 5.95 3.52
N GLN A 94 -30.08 5.55 4.27
CA GLN A 94 -30.18 4.55 5.36
C GLN A 94 -30.76 5.16 6.66
N GLN A 95 -31.79 5.99 6.58
CA GLN A 95 -32.52 6.38 7.79
C GLN A 95 -33.50 5.27 8.21
N PRO A 96 -33.63 4.98 9.52
CA PRO A 96 -34.48 3.90 10.00
C PRO A 96 -35.94 4.19 9.67
N ALA A 97 -36.48 3.43 8.78
CA ALA A 97 -37.92 3.45 8.49
C ALA A 97 -38.46 2.02 8.57
N SER A 98 -39.58 1.91 9.18
CA SER A 98 -40.49 0.78 9.38
C SER A 98 -40.04 -0.64 8.97
N ASP A 99 -40.17 -1.62 9.88
CA ASP A 99 -39.94 -3.06 9.72
C ASP A 99 -40.88 -3.76 8.71
N THR A 100 -41.23 -3.15 7.60
CA THR A 100 -42.04 -3.81 6.57
C THR A 100 -41.20 -4.69 5.68
N PRO A 101 -41.68 -5.87 5.23
CA PRO A 101 -40.96 -6.77 4.34
C PRO A 101 -40.45 -6.09 3.07
N ALA A 102 -41.23 -5.16 2.50
CA ALA A 102 -40.83 -4.38 1.34
C ALA A 102 -39.65 -3.47 1.63
N TRP A 103 -39.55 -2.88 2.81
CA TRP A 103 -38.40 -2.07 3.22
C TRP A 103 -37.15 -2.90 3.45
N GLN A 104 -37.27 -4.08 4.02
CA GLN A 104 -36.14 -5.01 4.18
C GLN A 104 -35.56 -5.49 2.83
N GLU A 105 -36.41 -5.61 1.80
CA GLU A 105 -35.97 -5.95 0.46
C GLU A 105 -35.22 -4.78 -0.20
N ILE A 106 -35.73 -3.56 -0.07
CA ILE A 106 -35.06 -2.34 -0.51
C ILE A 106 -33.72 -2.18 0.21
N GLN A 107 -33.67 -2.42 1.51
CA GLN A 107 -32.45 -2.31 2.30
C GLN A 107 -31.40 -3.34 1.84
N ARG A 108 -31.80 -4.59 1.62
CA ARG A 108 -30.90 -5.62 1.06
C ARG A 108 -30.36 -5.26 -0.33
N ALA A 109 -31.18 -4.69 -1.18
CA ALA A 109 -30.75 -4.23 -2.51
C ALA A 109 -29.77 -3.06 -2.42
N LEU A 110 -30.00 -2.09 -1.51
CA LEU A 110 -29.10 -0.96 -1.23
C LEU A 110 -27.76 -1.44 -0.66
N ASP A 111 -27.78 -2.37 0.29
CA ASP A 111 -26.57 -2.94 0.90
C ASP A 111 -25.73 -3.70 -0.14
N ALA A 112 -26.38 -4.46 -1.03
CA ALA A 112 -25.71 -5.13 -2.12
C ALA A 112 -25.04 -4.14 -3.09
N GLN A 113 -25.75 -3.07 -3.47
CA GLN A 113 -25.23 -2.01 -4.34
C GLN A 113 -24.11 -1.22 -3.67
N GLN A 114 -24.21 -0.94 -2.37
CA GLN A 114 -23.16 -0.30 -1.59
C GLN A 114 -21.90 -1.15 -1.53
N ASN A 115 -22.03 -2.45 -1.28
CA ASN A 115 -20.91 -3.38 -1.26
C ASN A 115 -20.21 -3.47 -2.61
N ASP A 116 -20.94 -3.47 -3.71
CA ASP A 116 -20.39 -3.50 -5.06
C ASP A 116 -19.62 -2.20 -5.38
N LEU A 117 -20.18 -1.04 -5.01
CA LEU A 117 -19.50 0.25 -5.13
C LEU A 117 -18.22 0.32 -4.29
N LEU A 118 -18.24 -0.20 -3.05
CA LEU A 118 -17.06 -0.28 -2.20
C LEU A 118 -15.99 -1.16 -2.83
N ARG A 119 -16.36 -2.37 -3.27
CA ARG A 119 -15.42 -3.29 -3.95
C ARG A 119 -14.78 -2.65 -5.18
N THR A 120 -15.58 -1.93 -5.97
CA THR A 120 -15.08 -1.27 -7.17
C THR A 120 -14.18 -0.09 -6.83
N ALA A 121 -14.52 0.72 -5.83
CA ALA A 121 -13.67 1.82 -5.37
C ALA A 121 -12.34 1.31 -4.81
N PHE A 122 -12.36 0.25 -3.99
CA PHE A 122 -11.13 -0.39 -3.50
C PHE A 122 -10.29 -0.99 -4.61
N ALA A 123 -10.91 -1.63 -5.61
CA ALA A 123 -10.16 -2.18 -6.75
C ALA A 123 -9.43 -1.09 -7.53
N VAL A 124 -10.05 0.08 -7.72
CA VAL A 124 -9.42 1.22 -8.39
C VAL A 124 -8.28 1.80 -7.55
N GLU A 125 -8.48 1.98 -6.25
CA GLU A 125 -7.42 2.46 -5.34
C GLU A 125 -6.23 1.49 -5.32
N LEU A 126 -6.48 0.18 -5.34
CA LEU A 126 -5.42 -0.82 -5.44
C LEU A 126 -4.66 -0.73 -6.77
N LEU A 127 -5.35 -0.52 -7.88
CA LEU A 127 -4.70 -0.36 -9.19
C LEU A 127 -3.81 0.89 -9.25
N GLU A 128 -4.22 1.99 -8.62
CA GLU A 128 -3.40 3.20 -8.50
C GLU A 128 -2.13 2.98 -7.66
N LEU A 129 -2.15 1.99 -6.76
CA LEU A 129 -1.00 1.64 -5.92
C LEU A 129 -0.02 0.68 -6.61
N VAL A 130 -0.38 0.04 -7.74
CA VAL A 130 0.46 -1.01 -8.36
C VAL A 130 1.81 -0.47 -8.80
N GLU A 131 1.86 0.64 -9.52
CA GLU A 131 3.12 1.21 -10.00
C GLU A 131 4.03 1.68 -8.85
N PRO A 132 3.54 2.49 -7.89
CA PRO A 132 4.33 2.82 -6.69
C PRO A 132 4.71 1.60 -5.85
N ALA A 133 3.87 0.56 -5.81
CA ALA A 133 4.18 -0.66 -5.08
C ALA A 133 5.31 -1.46 -5.75
N LEU A 134 5.32 -1.54 -7.08
CA LEU A 134 6.42 -2.17 -7.83
C LEU A 134 7.74 -1.43 -7.63
N GLU A 135 7.73 -0.10 -7.62
CA GLU A 135 8.90 0.71 -7.27
C GLU A 135 9.39 0.37 -5.85
N ARG A 136 8.51 0.36 -4.87
CA ARG A 136 8.84 -0.01 -3.50
C ARG A 136 9.36 -1.45 -3.37
N ALA A 137 8.87 -2.37 -4.21
CA ALA A 137 9.36 -3.76 -4.22
C ALA A 137 10.85 -3.86 -4.58
N THR A 138 11.37 -2.95 -5.39
CA THR A 138 12.81 -2.93 -5.71
C THR A 138 13.67 -2.64 -4.48
N HIS A 139 13.16 -1.83 -3.55
CA HIS A 139 13.82 -1.50 -2.29
C HIS A 139 13.80 -2.65 -1.28
N LEU A 140 12.90 -3.62 -1.43
CA LEU A 140 12.74 -4.73 -0.49
C LEU A 140 13.73 -5.87 -0.73
N ARG A 141 14.40 -5.93 -1.88
CA ARG A 141 15.42 -6.96 -2.18
C ARG A 141 16.56 -7.00 -1.16
N GLU A 142 16.91 -5.85 -0.60
CA GLU A 142 17.95 -5.72 0.42
C GLU A 142 17.50 -6.16 1.81
N CYS A 143 16.30 -6.58 1.89
CA CYS A 143 15.55 -6.71 3.13
C CYS A 143 15.26 -8.17 3.55
N VAL A 144 15.97 -9.20 3.14
CA VAL A 144 15.76 -10.59 3.58
C VAL A 144 16.53 -10.87 4.89
N VAL A 145 15.83 -11.30 5.94
CA VAL A 145 16.45 -11.80 7.17
C VAL A 145 16.75 -13.28 6.99
N ALA A 146 18.02 -13.65 7.10
CA ALA A 146 18.47 -15.03 6.83
C ALA A 146 18.36 -15.99 8.02
N ALA A 147 17.94 -15.50 9.20
CA ALA A 147 17.85 -16.31 10.40
C ALA A 147 16.41 -16.43 10.89
N PRO A 148 15.98 -17.61 11.34
CA PRO A 148 14.65 -17.77 11.90
C PRO A 148 14.52 -16.94 13.18
N THR A 149 13.55 -16.07 13.20
CA THR A 149 13.03 -15.41 14.39
C THR A 149 11.90 -16.28 14.99
N SER A 150 11.11 -15.76 15.87
CA SER A 150 9.88 -16.46 16.25
C SER A 150 8.81 -16.31 15.18
N ASP A 151 7.88 -17.23 15.16
CA ASP A 151 6.71 -17.19 14.28
C ASP A 151 5.95 -15.86 14.40
N GLU A 152 5.94 -15.26 15.59
CA GLU A 152 5.24 -14.01 15.83
C GLU A 152 6.02 -12.78 15.35
N ALA A 153 7.32 -12.74 15.58
CA ALA A 153 8.18 -11.66 15.05
C ALA A 153 8.27 -11.73 13.51
N ASP A 154 8.31 -12.94 12.94
CA ASP A 154 8.29 -13.13 11.48
C ASP A 154 6.96 -12.66 10.88
N ARG A 155 5.83 -12.97 11.53
CA ARG A 155 4.52 -12.49 11.11
C ARG A 155 4.45 -10.96 11.10
N TYR A 156 4.90 -10.31 12.17
CA TYR A 156 4.92 -8.84 12.22
C TYR A 156 5.86 -8.23 11.18
N LEU A 157 6.99 -8.87 10.88
CA LEU A 157 7.92 -8.40 9.84
C LEU A 157 7.30 -8.51 8.44
N ASP A 158 6.61 -9.60 8.16
CA ASP A 158 5.86 -9.79 6.93
C ASP A 158 4.74 -8.74 6.78
N GLU A 159 4.00 -8.48 7.85
CA GLU A 159 2.96 -7.46 7.85
C GLU A 159 3.55 -6.05 7.68
N ALA A 160 4.66 -5.72 8.36
CA ALA A 160 5.38 -4.45 8.18
C ALA A 160 5.85 -4.27 6.73
N THR A 161 6.38 -5.34 6.13
CA THR A 161 6.82 -5.37 4.74
C THR A 161 5.65 -5.12 3.77
N ARG A 162 4.51 -5.77 4.01
CA ARG A 162 3.27 -5.53 3.23
C ARG A 162 2.76 -4.11 3.40
N CYS A 163 2.78 -3.57 4.63
CA CYS A 163 2.40 -2.18 4.89
C CYS A 163 3.28 -1.21 4.11
N TYR A 164 4.59 -1.42 4.09
CA TYR A 164 5.50 -0.62 3.27
C TYR A 164 5.17 -0.74 1.78
N PHE A 165 4.97 -1.96 1.30
CA PHE A 165 4.63 -2.24 -0.10
C PHE A 165 3.36 -1.49 -0.54
N TYR A 166 2.32 -1.47 0.30
CA TYR A 166 1.06 -0.79 0.01
C TYR A 166 1.03 0.71 0.35
N GLY A 167 2.15 1.29 0.81
CA GLY A 167 2.22 2.72 1.13
C GLY A 167 1.61 3.09 2.49
N LEU A 168 1.39 2.11 3.37
CA LEU A 168 0.87 2.29 4.73
C LEU A 168 2.04 2.56 5.70
N PHE A 169 2.77 3.65 5.49
CA PHE A 169 4.06 3.91 6.11
C PHE A 169 4.00 4.03 7.63
N THR A 170 2.96 4.67 8.16
CA THR A 170 2.73 4.79 9.61
C THR A 170 2.51 3.42 10.25
N ALA A 171 1.71 2.55 9.63
CA ALA A 171 1.48 1.18 10.10
C ALA A 171 2.75 0.34 10.02
N CYS A 172 3.53 0.47 8.94
CA CYS A 172 4.83 -0.19 8.79
C CYS A 172 5.74 0.10 9.98
N ALA A 173 5.92 1.37 10.36
CA ALA A 173 6.79 1.74 11.49
C ALA A 173 6.25 1.25 12.84
N GLY A 174 4.94 1.23 13.02
CA GLY A 174 4.30 0.63 14.21
C GLY A 174 4.61 -0.86 14.33
N LEU A 175 4.46 -1.61 13.23
CA LEU A 175 4.75 -3.04 13.19
C LEU A 175 6.24 -3.34 13.37
N CYS A 176 7.15 -2.52 12.83
CA CYS A 176 8.60 -2.65 13.08
C CYS A 176 8.94 -2.60 14.57
N ARG A 177 8.23 -1.77 15.36
CA ARG A 177 8.38 -1.77 16.82
C ARG A 177 7.93 -3.09 17.43
N SER A 178 6.77 -3.62 17.03
CA SER A 178 6.23 -4.88 17.53
C SER A 178 7.16 -6.06 17.21
N VAL A 179 7.79 -6.06 16.02
CA VAL A 179 8.84 -7.03 15.65
C VAL A 179 9.95 -7.06 16.69
N LEU A 180 10.52 -5.89 17.02
CA LEU A 180 11.62 -5.79 17.96
C LEU A 180 11.20 -6.08 19.40
N GLU A 181 10.00 -5.65 19.80
CA GLU A 181 9.45 -5.97 21.13
C GLU A 181 9.36 -7.48 21.33
N GLU A 182 8.85 -8.20 20.35
CA GLU A 182 8.68 -9.65 20.42
C GLU A 182 10.03 -10.38 20.36
N ALA A 183 10.88 -10.02 19.43
CA ALA A 183 12.21 -10.61 19.29
C ALA A 183 13.07 -10.43 20.56
N ILE A 184 13.05 -9.24 21.17
CA ILE A 184 13.76 -9.00 22.44
C ILE A 184 13.20 -9.88 23.55
N LYS A 185 11.88 -9.93 23.75
CA LYS A 185 11.26 -10.73 24.81
C LYS A 185 11.68 -12.20 24.78
N GLN A 186 11.88 -12.74 23.58
CA GLN A 186 12.29 -14.13 23.40
C GLN A 186 13.78 -14.38 23.68
N LYS A 187 14.62 -13.39 23.37
CA LYS A 187 16.07 -13.52 23.55
C LYS A 187 16.55 -13.13 24.94
N LEU A 188 15.70 -12.49 25.76
CA LEU A 188 16.11 -12.06 27.10
C LEU A 188 16.41 -13.23 28.02
N PRO A 189 17.54 -13.20 28.77
CA PRO A 189 17.81 -14.16 29.83
C PRO A 189 16.67 -14.19 30.86
N ALA A 190 16.36 -15.38 31.38
CA ALA A 190 15.24 -15.59 32.29
C ALA A 190 15.25 -14.65 33.53
N GLN A 191 16.43 -14.31 34.03
CA GLN A 191 16.59 -13.35 35.14
C GLN A 191 16.14 -11.94 34.75
N LEU A 192 16.58 -11.44 33.61
CA LEU A 192 16.21 -10.12 33.10
C LEU A 192 14.73 -10.07 32.69
N ALA A 193 14.22 -11.12 32.11
CA ALA A 193 12.79 -11.25 31.79
C ALA A 193 11.89 -11.19 33.04
N ARG A 194 12.33 -11.77 34.18
CA ARG A 194 11.63 -11.66 35.47
C ARG A 194 11.69 -10.23 36.02
N LEU A 195 12.84 -9.59 35.96
CA LEU A 195 13.02 -8.21 36.41
C LEU A 195 12.09 -7.25 35.64
N ILE A 196 12.06 -7.38 34.31
CA ILE A 196 11.20 -6.57 33.42
C ILE A 196 9.72 -6.80 33.78
N ARG A 197 9.30 -8.04 33.93
CA ARG A 197 7.91 -8.38 34.34
C ARG A 197 7.54 -7.76 35.69
N SER A 198 8.43 -7.81 36.67
CA SER A 198 8.17 -7.23 38.01
C SER A 198 8.08 -5.70 37.94
N ARG A 199 8.93 -5.05 37.14
CA ARG A 199 8.99 -3.59 37.03
C ARG A 199 7.85 -3.00 36.18
N TYR A 200 7.49 -3.63 35.07
CA TYR A 200 6.56 -3.07 34.08
C TYR A 200 5.22 -3.82 33.99
N ARG A 201 4.96 -4.80 34.85
CA ARG A 201 3.68 -5.55 34.97
C ARG A 201 3.09 -6.00 33.61
N ASN A 202 3.87 -6.61 32.74
CA ASN A 202 3.52 -7.04 31.39
C ASN A 202 3.24 -5.89 30.38
N ALA A 203 3.39 -4.62 30.77
CA ALA A 203 3.21 -3.46 29.89
C ALA A 203 4.54 -2.85 29.41
N ALA A 204 5.60 -3.67 29.32
CA ALA A 204 6.89 -3.21 28.84
C ALA A 204 6.82 -2.85 27.36
N THR A 205 7.01 -1.56 27.07
CA THR A 205 7.13 -1.05 25.70
C THR A 205 8.54 -1.29 25.16
N LEU A 206 8.72 -1.19 23.81
CA LEU A 206 10.06 -1.28 23.21
C LEU A 206 11.08 -0.37 23.90
N GLY A 207 10.71 0.87 24.23
CA GLY A 207 11.62 1.78 24.95
C GLY A 207 12.07 1.24 26.30
N ASN A 208 11.17 0.61 27.06
CA ASN A 208 11.49 -0.01 28.34
C ASN A 208 12.42 -1.23 28.17
N LEU A 209 12.13 -2.05 27.17
CA LEU A 209 12.97 -3.22 26.84
C LEU A 209 14.38 -2.79 26.44
N LEU A 210 14.50 -1.77 25.59
CA LEU A 210 15.80 -1.24 25.15
C LEU A 210 16.60 -0.63 26.30
N HIS A 211 15.93 0.07 27.23
CA HIS A 211 16.55 0.57 28.43
C HIS A 211 17.16 -0.55 29.28
N GLU A 212 16.42 -1.61 29.53
CA GLU A 212 16.89 -2.75 30.32
C GLU A 212 17.99 -3.54 29.60
N VAL A 213 17.89 -3.72 28.29
CA VAL A 213 18.93 -4.36 27.47
C VAL A 213 20.21 -3.53 27.52
N ASN A 214 20.13 -2.22 27.35
CA ASN A 214 21.30 -1.33 27.35
C ASN A 214 22.03 -1.34 28.70
N ASN A 215 21.27 -1.37 29.80
CA ASN A 215 21.85 -1.42 31.15
C ASN A 215 22.46 -2.78 31.50
N ASN A 216 22.14 -3.82 30.77
CA ASN A 216 22.54 -5.19 31.05
C ASN A 216 23.21 -5.88 29.84
N LEU A 217 23.85 -5.12 28.94
CA LEU A 217 24.46 -5.67 27.70
C LEU A 217 25.38 -6.85 27.95
N GLN A 218 26.21 -6.79 28.99
CA GLN A 218 27.14 -7.86 29.35
C GLN A 218 26.43 -9.17 29.74
N LEU A 219 25.23 -9.08 30.30
CA LEU A 219 24.44 -10.25 30.71
C LEU A 219 23.60 -10.81 29.57
N THR A 220 23.30 -9.99 28.59
CA THR A 220 22.43 -10.42 27.46
C THR A 220 23.19 -11.09 26.33
N GLY A 221 24.50 -10.85 26.21
CA GLY A 221 25.29 -11.26 25.08
C GLY A 221 24.91 -10.60 23.74
N ILE A 222 24.01 -9.62 23.77
CA ILE A 222 23.54 -8.90 22.58
C ILE A 222 24.65 -7.98 22.06
N ASP A 223 24.77 -7.88 20.73
CA ASP A 223 25.73 -6.98 20.08
C ASP A 223 25.57 -5.55 20.59
N PRO A 224 26.66 -4.87 21.01
CA PRO A 224 26.61 -3.49 21.51
C PRO A 224 26.03 -2.46 20.52
N ALA A 225 26.03 -2.75 19.22
CA ALA A 225 25.41 -1.87 18.21
C ALA A 225 23.88 -1.97 18.19
N PHE A 226 23.32 -3.06 18.70
CA PHE A 226 21.87 -3.32 18.68
C PHE A 226 21.03 -2.18 19.28
N PRO A 227 21.31 -1.67 20.54
CA PRO A 227 20.46 -0.64 21.11
C PRO A 227 20.41 0.64 20.29
N ARG A 228 21.49 1.01 19.63
CA ARG A 228 21.55 2.20 18.78
C ARG A 228 20.61 2.05 17.59
N VAL A 229 20.66 0.93 16.87
CA VAL A 229 19.83 0.66 15.70
C VAL A 229 18.36 0.50 16.11
N ALA A 230 18.10 -0.23 17.19
CA ALA A 230 16.74 -0.46 17.67
C ALA A 230 16.07 0.83 18.21
N ASN A 231 16.84 1.79 18.75
CA ASN A 231 16.31 3.10 19.14
C ASN A 231 15.84 3.92 17.94
N GLN A 232 16.48 3.82 16.77
CA GLN A 232 15.98 4.48 15.55
C GLN A 232 14.57 3.97 15.19
N VAL A 233 14.34 2.66 15.28
CA VAL A 233 13.02 2.07 15.06
C VAL A 233 12.00 2.57 16.09
N ASN A 234 12.39 2.57 17.38
CA ASN A 234 11.52 3.04 18.45
C ASN A 234 11.11 4.50 18.27
N ASP A 235 12.05 5.38 17.92
CA ASP A 235 11.79 6.80 17.76
C ASP A 235 10.96 7.11 16.53
N THR A 236 11.22 6.42 15.40
CA THR A 236 10.40 6.52 14.20
C THR A 236 8.99 6.04 14.47
N GLY A 237 8.83 4.89 15.14
CA GLY A 237 7.52 4.36 15.49
C GLY A 237 6.75 5.23 16.50
N LYS A 238 7.43 5.89 17.45
CA LYS A 238 6.79 6.89 18.32
C LYS A 238 6.28 8.09 17.53
N ARG A 239 7.07 8.60 16.58
CA ARG A 239 6.63 9.70 15.70
C ARG A 239 5.43 9.30 14.89
N ALA A 240 5.41 8.08 14.33
CA ALA A 240 4.29 7.55 13.58
C ALA A 240 2.96 7.60 14.36
N VAL A 241 3.00 7.22 15.64
CA VAL A 241 1.79 7.18 16.49
C VAL A 241 1.36 8.56 16.99
N HIS A 242 2.31 9.47 17.28
CA HIS A 242 2.00 10.71 17.98
C HIS A 242 2.04 11.97 17.11
N GLN A 243 2.73 11.95 15.98
CA GLN A 243 2.99 13.14 15.15
C GLN A 243 2.42 13.08 13.74
N GLY A 244 1.90 11.92 13.32
CA GLY A 244 1.20 11.79 12.04
C GLY A 244 1.94 11.00 10.98
N LEU A 245 1.69 11.34 9.72
CA LEU A 245 2.09 10.55 8.56
C LEU A 245 3.61 10.54 8.37
N LEU A 246 4.17 9.36 8.17
CA LEU A 246 5.55 9.16 7.74
C LEU A 246 5.67 9.21 6.22
N THR A 247 6.84 9.65 5.75
CA THR A 247 7.21 9.55 4.34
C THR A 247 7.64 8.13 3.98
N GLN A 248 7.69 7.84 2.68
CA GLN A 248 8.20 6.56 2.15
C GLN A 248 9.63 6.27 2.62
N ASP A 249 10.52 7.28 2.57
CA ASP A 249 11.91 7.12 2.98
C ASP A 249 12.07 6.84 4.47
N GLU A 250 11.30 7.52 5.33
CA GLU A 250 11.30 7.27 6.77
C GLU A 250 10.84 5.85 7.09
N ALA A 251 9.80 5.36 6.43
CA ALA A 251 9.31 4.00 6.61
C ALA A 251 10.32 2.97 6.09
N ARG A 252 10.97 3.24 4.95
CA ARG A 252 12.04 2.39 4.40
C ARG A 252 13.20 2.25 5.37
N VAL A 253 13.72 3.38 5.86
CA VAL A 253 14.81 3.41 6.84
C VAL A 253 14.40 2.67 8.12
N CYS A 254 13.17 2.86 8.61
CA CYS A 254 12.65 2.16 9.79
C CYS A 254 12.62 0.64 9.58
N LEU A 255 12.13 0.17 8.43
CA LEU A 255 12.08 -1.25 8.09
C LEU A 255 13.49 -1.86 7.94
N GLN A 256 14.42 -1.16 7.30
CA GLN A 256 15.82 -1.56 7.19
C GLN A 256 16.48 -1.65 8.57
N SER A 257 16.29 -0.64 9.42
CA SER A 257 16.83 -0.62 10.79
C SER A 257 16.23 -1.74 11.66
N ALA A 258 14.94 -2.05 11.52
CA ALA A 258 14.32 -3.16 12.24
C ALA A 258 14.99 -4.50 11.90
N ARG A 259 15.36 -4.71 10.65
CA ARG A 259 16.04 -5.92 10.17
C ARG A 259 17.50 -5.97 10.56
N GLU A 260 18.21 -4.86 10.49
CA GLU A 260 19.57 -4.78 10.99
C GLU A 260 19.59 -5.09 12.50
N ALA A 261 18.66 -4.52 13.26
CA ALA A 261 18.52 -4.82 14.68
C ALA A 261 18.22 -6.30 14.94
N LEU A 262 17.32 -6.92 14.16
CA LEU A 262 17.09 -8.37 14.26
C LEU A 262 18.35 -9.19 13.99
N GLN A 263 19.11 -8.84 12.96
CA GLN A 263 20.37 -9.54 12.66
C GLN A 263 21.39 -9.42 13.80
N LEU A 264 21.51 -8.22 14.40
CA LEU A 264 22.40 -8.01 15.55
C LEU A 264 21.92 -8.79 16.79
N LEU A 265 20.62 -8.86 17.00
CA LEU A 265 20.01 -9.63 18.10
C LEU A 265 20.18 -11.15 17.93
N LEU A 266 20.17 -11.64 16.71
CA LEU A 266 20.24 -13.09 16.40
C LEU A 266 21.67 -13.62 16.30
N ARG A 267 22.69 -12.74 16.13
CA ARG A 267 24.11 -13.12 16.15
C ARG A 267 24.64 -13.44 17.57
N ALA A 268 23.88 -13.04 18.57
CA ALA A 268 24.15 -13.34 19.99
C ALA A 268 23.59 -14.77 20.33
#